data_bc404ac458eca3d79fb1a1abfe09ae95
#
_entry.id   bc404ac458eca3d79fb1a1abfe09ae95
#
_cell.length_a   1.000
_cell.length_b   1.000
_cell.length_c   1.000
_cell.angle_alpha   90.00
_cell.angle_beta   90.00
_cell.angle_gamma   90.00
#
_symmetry.space_group_name_H-M   'P 1'
#
loop_
_entity.id
_entity.type
_entity.pdbx_description
1 polymer ?
#
loop_
_entity_poly.entity_id
_entity_poly.type
_entity_poly.pdbx_seq_one_letter_code
_entity_poly.pdbx_strand_id
1 'polypeptide(L)' 'MVLVEKPYFLTNKEWFKYDEKNKKYILTDKAPEKAQESYEEFYKLMDR' A
#
# COMPACT_ATOMS: atom_id res chain seq x y z
N MET A 1 -10.76 -10.57 -19.29
CA MET A 1 -9.54 -9.87 -18.91
C MET A 1 -9.69 -9.24 -17.55
N VAL A 2 -8.71 -9.42 -16.72
CA VAL A 2 -8.75 -8.87 -15.37
C VAL A 2 -7.89 -7.62 -15.32
N LEU A 3 -8.50 -6.54 -14.88
CA LEU A 3 -7.77 -5.31 -14.69
C LEU A 3 -7.28 -5.26 -13.25
N VAL A 4 -5.99 -5.26 -13.09
CA VAL A 4 -5.41 -5.15 -11.76
C VAL A 4 -5.15 -3.69 -11.49
N GLU A 5 -5.97 -3.10 -10.64
CA GLU A 5 -5.80 -1.70 -10.28
C GLU A 5 -4.86 -1.60 -9.10
N LYS A 6 -4.08 -0.55 -9.11
CA LYS A 6 -3.19 -0.31 -7.98
C LYS A 6 -4.01 -0.02 -6.74
N PRO A 7 -3.59 -0.51 -5.58
CA PRO A 7 -4.23 -0.09 -4.33
C PRO A 7 -4.17 1.42 -4.17
N TYR A 8 -5.10 1.95 -3.43
CA TYR A 8 -5.20 3.39 -3.28
C TYR A 8 -3.89 3.99 -2.73
N PHE A 9 -3.27 3.30 -1.78
CA PHE A 9 -2.07 3.85 -1.16
C PHE A 9 -0.88 3.88 -2.14
N LEU A 10 -0.92 3.12 -3.22
CA LEU A 10 0.16 3.12 -4.20
C LEU A 10 -0.04 4.16 -5.30
N THR A 11 -1.13 4.91 -5.26
CA THR A 11 -1.39 5.92 -6.29
C THR A 11 -0.61 7.19 -6.06
N ASN A 12 -0.03 7.37 -4.89
CA ASN A 12 0.72 8.58 -4.56
C ASN A 12 2.03 8.17 -3.93
N LYS A 13 3.13 8.58 -4.55
CA LYS A 13 4.46 8.19 -4.10
C LYS A 13 4.80 8.73 -2.73
N GLU A 14 4.15 9.82 -2.31
CA GLU A 14 4.45 10.43 -1.02
C GLU A 14 3.82 9.66 0.13
N TRP A 15 2.90 8.77 -0.16
CA TRP A 15 2.17 8.04 0.87
C TRP A 15 2.88 6.77 1.31
N PHE A 16 3.87 6.33 0.56
CA PHE A 16 4.53 5.07 0.88
C PHE A 16 6.00 5.13 0.49
N LYS A 17 6.75 4.20 1.05
CA LYS A 17 8.12 4.01 0.64
C LYS A 17 8.43 2.52 0.72
N TYR A 18 9.45 2.10 -0.01
CA TYR A 18 9.80 0.69 -0.05
C TYR A 18 10.81 0.38 1.04
N ASP A 19 10.52 -0.64 1.82
CA ASP A 19 11.42 -1.11 2.87
C ASP A 19 12.20 -2.30 2.35
N GLU A 20 13.46 -2.08 2.01
CA GLU A 20 14.29 -3.14 1.45
C GLU A 20 14.59 -4.23 2.48
N LYS A 21 14.64 -3.87 3.74
CA LYS A 21 14.90 -4.86 4.77
C LYS A 21 13.82 -5.91 4.82
N ASN A 22 12.58 -5.47 4.81
CA ASN A 22 11.43 -6.36 4.89
C ASN A 22 10.86 -6.68 3.52
N LYS A 23 11.38 -6.03 2.48
CA LYS A 23 10.95 -6.25 1.10
C LYS A 23 9.46 -6.02 0.96
N LYS A 24 8.99 -4.93 1.52
CA LYS A 24 7.58 -4.56 1.42
C LYS A 24 7.45 -3.06 1.52
N TYR A 25 6.25 -2.59 1.20
CA TYR A 25 5.96 -1.16 1.29
C TYR A 25 5.52 -0.81 2.70
N ILE A 26 5.85 0.39 3.13
CA ILE A 26 5.35 0.92 4.39
C ILE A 26 4.80 2.31 4.12
N LEU A 27 3.79 2.67 4.89
CA LEU A 27 3.17 3.99 4.74
C LEU A 27 3.98 5.04 5.46
N THR A 28 3.89 6.27 4.93
CA THR A 28 4.53 7.42 5.54
C THR A 28 3.50 8.24 6.31
N ASP A 29 3.97 9.24 7.02
CA ASP A 29 3.08 10.12 7.77
C ASP A 29 2.12 10.89 6.86
N LYS A 30 2.46 10.99 5.59
CA LYS A 30 1.63 11.75 4.67
C LYS A 30 0.45 10.96 4.14
N ALA A 31 0.40 9.67 4.41
CA ALA A 31 -0.69 8.83 3.94
C ALA A 31 -1.98 9.16 4.71
N PRO A 32 -3.07 9.47 3.99
CA PRO A 32 -4.34 9.72 4.66
C PRO A 32 -4.94 8.42 5.18
N GLU A 33 -6.02 8.58 5.93
CA GLU A 33 -6.68 7.43 6.51
C GLU A 33 -7.12 6.43 5.47
N LYS A 34 -7.60 6.92 4.34
CA LYS A 34 -8.03 6.03 3.26
C LYS A 34 -6.86 5.22 2.72
N ALA A 35 -5.69 5.83 2.65
CA ALA A 35 -4.51 5.09 2.20
C ALA A 35 -4.13 4.03 3.21
N GLN A 36 -4.28 4.32 4.49
CA GLN A 36 -3.97 3.34 5.52
C GLN A 36 -4.91 2.15 5.44
N GLU A 37 -6.19 2.40 5.20
CA GLU A 37 -7.14 1.32 5.05
C GLU A 37 -6.82 0.47 3.83
N SER A 38 -6.45 1.13 2.74
CA SER A 38 -6.10 0.41 1.53
C SER A 38 -4.85 -0.44 1.76
N TYR A 39 -3.89 0.09 2.48
CA TYR A 39 -2.67 -0.62 2.79
C TYR A 39 -2.95 -1.88 3.60
N GLU A 40 -3.80 -1.75 4.61
CA GLU A 40 -4.14 -2.89 5.44
C GLU A 40 -4.84 -3.97 4.64
N GLU A 41 -5.79 -3.57 3.79
CA GLU A 41 -6.50 -4.54 2.98
C GLU A 41 -5.56 -5.23 2.00
N PHE A 42 -4.64 -4.47 1.44
CA PHE A 42 -3.71 -5.03 0.48
C PHE A 42 -2.89 -6.16 1.10
N TYR A 43 -2.33 -5.91 2.27
CA TYR A 43 -1.49 -6.92 2.90
C TYR A 43 -2.30 -7.99 3.60
N LYS A 44 -3.51 -7.67 3.99
CA LYS A 44 -4.39 -8.68 4.55
C LYS A 44 -4.76 -9.73 3.52
N LEU A 45 -5.00 -9.30 2.29
CA LEU A 45 -5.32 -10.23 1.22
C LEU A 45 -4.11 -11.06 0.79
N MET A 46 -2.93 -10.49 0.90
CA MET A 46 -1.73 -11.19 0.51
C MET A 46 -1.22 -12.13 1.60
N ASP A 47 -1.63 -11.91 2.81
CA ASP A 47 -1.18 -12.72 3.95
C ASP A 47 -2.09 -13.92 4.11
N ARG A 48 -1.95 -14.87 3.19
CA ARG A 48 -2.83 -16.04 3.17
C ARG A 48 -2.06 -17.32 3.32
#